data_504332c58357862443a41a93fafa5036
#
_entry.id   504332c58357862443a41a93fafa5036
#
_cell.length_a   1.000
_cell.length_b   1.000
_cell.length_c   1.000
_cell.angle_alpha   90.00
_cell.angle_beta   90.00
_cell.angle_gamma   90.00
#
_symmetry.space_group_name_H-M   'P 1'
#
loop_
_entity.id
_entity.type
_entity.pdbx_description
1 polymer ?
#
loop_
_entity_poly.entity_id
_entity_poly.type
_entity_poly.pdbx_seq_one_letter_code
_entity_poly.pdbx_strand_id
1 'polypeptide(L)'
;MINDFSHYINRLRSSGLRPTKQRITICKVLFDGKKTFHFTIDNLKKKIEKNTKNKISLATVYNTVHAFKKNGYLKEISLQGNKTFFDTNSKSHHHFYDQDTGNLMDIKNEDILLSKLPPAPKGKKIKEVEVTVSVANSNQNQKK
;
A
#
# COMPACT_ATOMS: atom_id res chain seq x y z
N MET A 1 -20.83 -21.97 9.66
CA MET A 1 -19.84 -20.95 9.96
C MET A 1 -20.42 -19.58 9.70
N ILE A 2 -20.35 -18.72 10.67
CA ILE A 2 -20.92 -17.39 10.57
C ILE A 2 -19.86 -16.46 9.94
N ASN A 3 -20.26 -15.79 8.87
CA ASN A 3 -19.41 -14.74 8.28
C ASN A 3 -19.50 -13.51 9.17
N ASP A 4 -18.45 -13.29 9.94
CA ASP A 4 -18.40 -12.15 10.83
C ASP A 4 -17.61 -11.01 10.16
N PHE A 5 -18.36 -9.99 9.76
CA PHE A 5 -17.76 -8.79 9.15
C PHE A 5 -17.51 -7.68 10.16
N SER A 6 -17.63 -8.00 11.46
CA SER A 6 -17.55 -6.95 12.47
C SER A 6 -16.21 -6.23 12.43
N HIS A 7 -15.11 -6.92 12.15
CA HIS A 7 -13.80 -6.28 12.08
C HIS A 7 -13.68 -5.37 10.86
N TYR A 8 -14.32 -5.68 9.75
CA TYR A 8 -14.35 -4.78 8.60
C TYR A 8 -15.19 -3.54 8.90
N ILE A 9 -16.35 -3.75 9.53
CA ILE A 9 -17.23 -2.66 9.91
C ILE A 9 -16.53 -1.71 10.89
N ASN A 10 -15.83 -2.25 11.88
CA ASN A 10 -15.09 -1.44 12.85
C ASN A 10 -13.96 -0.67 12.18
N ARG A 11 -13.27 -1.29 11.23
CA ARG A 11 -12.19 -0.64 10.50
C ARG A 11 -12.71 0.52 9.65
N LEU A 12 -13.85 0.32 9.00
CA LEU A 12 -14.49 1.38 8.22
C LEU A 12 -14.93 2.53 9.13
N ARG A 13 -15.60 2.23 10.23
CA ARG A 13 -16.08 3.26 11.15
C ARG A 13 -14.94 4.03 11.79
N SER A 14 -13.88 3.35 12.20
CA SER A 14 -12.71 4.03 12.76
C SER A 14 -12.00 4.90 11.74
N SER A 15 -12.19 4.64 10.46
CA SER A 15 -11.67 5.46 9.37
C SER A 15 -12.64 6.56 8.94
N GLY A 16 -13.76 6.73 9.66
CA GLY A 16 -14.74 7.76 9.36
C GLY A 16 -15.66 7.40 8.20
N LEU A 17 -15.78 6.13 7.86
CA LEU A 17 -16.58 5.69 6.72
C LEU A 17 -17.81 4.91 7.18
N ARG A 18 -18.93 5.18 6.50
CA ARG A 18 -20.13 4.37 6.69
C ARG A 18 -19.91 2.99 6.07
N PRO A 19 -20.21 1.92 6.78
CA PRO A 19 -20.16 0.58 6.20
C PRO A 19 -21.24 0.42 5.12
N THR A 20 -20.78 0.16 3.90
CA THR A 20 -21.66 -0.16 2.77
C THR A 20 -21.20 -1.48 2.18
N LYS A 21 -22.04 -2.08 1.35
CA LYS A 21 -21.67 -3.32 0.66
C LYS A 21 -20.36 -3.18 -0.10
N GLN A 22 -20.22 -2.12 -0.86
CA GLN A 22 -19.02 -1.90 -1.67
C GLN A 22 -17.79 -1.71 -0.79
N ARG A 23 -17.90 -0.94 0.29
CA ARG A 23 -16.78 -0.71 1.19
C ARG A 23 -16.37 -1.97 1.94
N ILE A 24 -17.34 -2.79 2.33
CA ILE A 24 -17.04 -4.08 2.95
C ILE A 24 -16.34 -4.99 1.95
N THR A 25 -16.75 -4.98 0.70
CA THR A 25 -16.05 -5.74 -0.37
C THR A 25 -14.61 -5.29 -0.52
N ILE A 26 -14.36 -3.99 -0.47
CA ILE A 26 -12.99 -3.47 -0.51
C ILE A 26 -12.18 -4.00 0.68
N CYS A 27 -12.75 -3.98 1.88
CA CYS A 27 -12.10 -4.52 3.07
C CYS A 27 -11.72 -5.98 2.90
N LYS A 28 -12.64 -6.77 2.36
CA LYS A 28 -12.38 -8.20 2.17
C LYS A 28 -11.21 -8.43 1.23
N VAL A 29 -11.16 -7.69 0.13
CA VAL A 29 -10.05 -7.82 -0.83
C VAL A 29 -8.74 -7.40 -0.19
N LEU A 30 -8.75 -6.33 0.59
CA LEU A 30 -7.51 -5.79 1.18
C LEU A 30 -7.01 -6.59 2.38
N PHE A 31 -7.91 -7.07 3.24
CA PHE A 31 -7.51 -7.51 4.58
C PHE A 31 -7.88 -8.96 4.91
N ASP A 32 -8.52 -9.67 3.99
CA ASP A 32 -8.95 -11.05 4.26
C ASP A 32 -7.81 -12.06 4.06
N GLY A 33 -6.84 -11.72 3.25
CA GLY A 33 -5.71 -12.59 2.96
C GLY A 33 -4.69 -12.62 4.07
N LYS A 34 -3.90 -13.69 4.12
CA LYS A 34 -2.82 -13.83 5.10
C LYS A 34 -1.55 -13.12 4.68
N LYS A 35 -1.42 -12.81 3.39
CA LYS A 35 -0.24 -12.15 2.86
C LYS A 35 -0.52 -10.70 2.61
N THR A 36 0.46 -9.87 2.90
CA THR A 36 0.41 -8.46 2.54
C THR A 36 0.75 -8.29 1.05
N PHE A 37 0.29 -7.19 0.48
CA PHE A 37 0.55 -6.92 -0.93
C PHE A 37 0.52 -5.43 -1.22
N HIS A 38 1.12 -5.06 -2.36
CA HIS A 38 1.10 -3.70 -2.87
C HIS A 38 0.07 -3.58 -3.99
N PHE A 39 -0.50 -2.40 -4.13
CA PHE A 39 -1.48 -2.17 -5.19
C PHE A 39 -1.52 -0.69 -5.55
N THR A 40 -1.95 -0.43 -6.78
CA THR A 40 -2.40 0.91 -7.19
C THR A 40 -3.92 0.93 -7.09
N ILE A 41 -4.49 2.13 -7.07
CA ILE A 41 -5.96 2.28 -7.03
C ILE A 41 -6.60 1.56 -8.21
N ASP A 42 -6.02 1.74 -9.41
CA ASP A 42 -6.56 1.09 -10.62
C ASP A 42 -6.50 -0.43 -10.54
N ASN A 43 -5.40 -0.96 -10.05
CA ASN A 43 -5.25 -2.42 -9.89
C ASN A 43 -6.25 -2.97 -8.87
N LEU A 44 -6.48 -2.24 -7.79
CA LEU A 44 -7.45 -2.66 -6.78
C LEU A 44 -8.86 -2.68 -7.35
N LYS A 45 -9.24 -1.63 -8.09
CA LYS A 45 -10.54 -1.59 -8.75
C LYS A 45 -10.73 -2.79 -9.67
N LYS A 46 -9.75 -3.09 -10.51
CA LYS A 46 -9.82 -4.23 -11.43
C LYS A 46 -9.95 -5.55 -10.67
N LYS A 47 -9.20 -5.70 -9.59
CA LYS A 47 -9.26 -6.92 -8.77
C LYS A 47 -10.64 -7.10 -8.14
N ILE A 48 -11.22 -6.04 -7.62
CA ILE A 48 -12.54 -6.07 -7.02
C ILE A 48 -13.59 -6.46 -8.06
N GLU A 49 -13.56 -5.81 -9.22
CA GLU A 49 -14.52 -6.07 -10.29
C GLU A 49 -14.40 -7.49 -10.85
N LYS A 50 -13.17 -8.00 -10.94
CA LYS A 50 -12.95 -9.37 -11.37
C LYS A 50 -13.50 -10.38 -10.36
N ASN A 51 -13.28 -10.14 -9.08
CA ASN A 51 -13.68 -11.08 -8.03
C ASN A 51 -15.19 -11.07 -7.77
N THR A 52 -15.83 -9.92 -7.88
CA THR A 52 -17.25 -9.77 -7.56
C THR A 52 -18.14 -9.76 -8.79
N LYS A 53 -17.55 -9.55 -9.97
CA LYS A 53 -18.27 -9.35 -11.24
C LYS A 53 -19.21 -8.16 -11.20
N ASN A 54 -19.03 -7.27 -10.25
CA ASN A 54 -19.78 -6.02 -10.10
C ASN A 54 -18.84 -4.86 -10.34
N LYS A 55 -19.39 -3.81 -10.97
CA LYS A 55 -18.61 -2.58 -11.16
C LYS A 55 -18.58 -1.76 -9.88
N ILE A 56 -17.48 -1.07 -9.67
CA ILE A 56 -17.30 -0.17 -8.54
C ILE A 56 -16.69 1.12 -9.07
N SER A 57 -17.14 2.26 -8.55
CA SER A 57 -16.60 3.54 -9.02
C SER A 57 -15.19 3.75 -8.51
N LEU A 58 -14.38 4.41 -9.35
CA LEU A 58 -13.01 4.77 -8.96
C LEU A 58 -13.02 5.66 -7.72
N ALA A 59 -13.99 6.57 -7.63
CA ALA A 59 -14.11 7.46 -6.48
C ALA A 59 -14.34 6.69 -5.18
N THR A 60 -15.17 5.64 -5.21
CA THR A 60 -15.40 4.82 -4.02
C THR A 60 -14.14 4.10 -3.57
N VAL A 61 -13.39 3.52 -4.51
CA VAL A 61 -12.12 2.87 -4.20
C VAL A 61 -11.13 3.88 -3.64
N TYR A 62 -10.97 5.01 -4.32
CA TYR A 62 -10.06 6.07 -3.91
C TYR A 62 -10.36 6.57 -2.50
N ASN A 63 -11.62 6.93 -2.23
CA ASN A 63 -12.01 7.49 -0.94
C ASN A 63 -11.80 6.49 0.20
N THR A 64 -12.10 5.21 -0.07
CA THR A 64 -11.94 4.17 0.94
C THR A 64 -10.47 3.93 1.26
N VAL A 65 -9.63 3.81 0.22
CA VAL A 65 -8.19 3.59 0.39
C VAL A 65 -7.55 4.76 1.13
N HIS A 66 -7.88 5.99 0.75
CA HIS A 66 -7.31 7.16 1.41
C HIS A 66 -7.74 7.30 2.87
N ALA A 67 -8.97 6.93 3.19
CA ALA A 67 -9.42 6.92 4.58
C ALA A 67 -8.63 5.89 5.40
N PHE A 68 -8.40 4.71 4.84
CA PHE A 68 -7.60 3.68 5.49
C PHE A 68 -6.15 4.12 5.67
N LYS A 69 -5.58 4.74 4.67
CA LYS A 69 -4.22 5.28 4.76
C LYS A 69 -4.12 6.33 5.87
N LYS A 70 -5.06 7.25 5.91
CA LYS A 70 -5.08 8.31 6.92
C LYS A 70 -5.19 7.75 8.33
N ASN A 71 -5.88 6.63 8.49
CA ASN A 71 -6.08 5.99 9.79
C ASN A 71 -5.03 4.92 10.11
N GLY A 72 -3.99 4.76 9.29
CA GLY A 72 -2.87 3.87 9.58
C GLY A 72 -3.06 2.42 9.18
N TYR A 73 -4.14 2.07 8.49
CA TYR A 73 -4.36 0.69 8.03
C TYR A 73 -3.62 0.36 6.75
N LEU A 74 -3.24 1.36 5.99
CA LEU A 74 -2.48 1.22 4.75
C LEU A 74 -1.32 2.20 4.77
N LYS A 75 -0.23 1.84 4.10
CA LYS A 75 0.87 2.76 3.84
C LYS A 75 0.82 3.22 2.41
N GLU A 76 1.15 4.48 2.20
CA GLU A 76 1.27 5.04 0.85
C GLU A 76 2.75 5.11 0.48
N ILE A 77 3.07 4.66 -0.71
CA ILE A 77 4.43 4.68 -1.26
C ILE A 77 4.38 5.50 -2.54
N SER A 78 4.91 6.73 -2.47
CA SER A 78 4.95 7.64 -3.62
C SER A 78 6.27 7.46 -4.34
N LEU A 79 6.20 7.25 -5.64
CA LEU A 79 7.35 7.04 -6.51
C LEU A 79 7.44 8.14 -7.54
N GLN A 80 8.59 8.25 -8.17
CA GLN A 80 8.78 9.21 -9.25
C GLN A 80 7.80 8.93 -10.40
N GLY A 81 7.42 9.97 -11.14
CA GLY A 81 6.47 9.85 -12.23
C GLY A 81 5.03 9.78 -11.79
N ASN A 82 4.71 10.32 -10.62
CA ASN A 82 3.35 10.37 -10.06
C ASN A 82 2.74 8.99 -9.80
N LYS A 83 3.59 7.97 -9.70
CA LYS A 83 3.12 6.63 -9.38
C LYS A 83 2.95 6.50 -7.87
N THR A 84 1.79 6.03 -7.46
CA THR A 84 1.47 5.84 -6.05
C THR A 84 1.02 4.41 -5.83
N PHE A 85 1.71 3.74 -4.92
CA PHE A 85 1.32 2.42 -4.44
C PHE A 85 0.82 2.52 -3.01
N PHE A 86 -0.01 1.57 -2.64
CA PHE A 86 -0.43 1.37 -1.27
C PHE A 86 -0.01 -0.03 -0.84
N ASP A 87 0.27 -0.17 0.44
CA ASP A 87 0.74 -1.42 1.01
C ASP A 87 -0.17 -1.80 2.18
N THR A 88 -0.66 -3.03 2.16
CA THR A 88 -1.44 -3.55 3.28
C THR A 88 -0.56 -3.87 4.48
N ASN A 89 0.75 -3.95 4.30
CA ASN A 89 1.69 -4.05 5.41
C ASN A 89 1.98 -2.65 5.94
N SER A 90 1.37 -2.29 7.05
CA SER A 90 1.54 -0.97 7.66
C SER A 90 2.79 -0.84 8.51
N LYS A 91 3.53 -1.93 8.71
CA LYS A 91 4.78 -1.88 9.46
C LYS A 91 5.88 -1.23 8.65
N SER A 92 6.83 -0.62 9.35
CA SER A 92 7.96 0.05 8.69
C SER A 92 8.83 -0.97 7.97
N HIS A 93 9.07 -0.74 6.70
CA HIS A 93 9.96 -1.56 5.87
C HIS A 93 10.35 -0.74 4.64
N HIS A 94 11.23 -1.30 3.82
CA HIS A 94 11.76 -0.61 2.65
C HIS A 94 11.37 -1.37 1.39
N HIS A 95 11.65 -0.81 0.23
CA HIS A 95 11.23 -1.40 -1.04
C HIS A 95 12.30 -1.28 -2.10
N PHE A 96 12.37 -2.30 -2.98
CA PHE A 96 12.91 -2.14 -4.32
C PHE A 96 11.81 -1.68 -5.26
N TYR A 97 12.14 -0.79 -6.14
CA TYR A 97 11.25 -0.43 -7.25
C TYR A 97 11.95 -0.77 -8.55
N ASP A 98 11.35 -1.69 -9.32
CA ASP A 98 11.87 -2.11 -10.60
C ASP A 98 11.37 -1.14 -11.67
N GLN A 99 12.29 -0.34 -12.21
CA GLN A 99 11.94 0.69 -13.20
C GLN A 99 11.49 0.09 -14.53
N ASP A 100 11.89 -1.13 -14.84
CA ASP A 100 11.54 -1.76 -16.11
C ASP A 100 10.18 -2.43 -16.06
N THR A 101 9.81 -3.04 -14.95
CA THR A 101 8.52 -3.73 -14.81
C THR A 101 7.48 -2.90 -14.09
N GLY A 102 7.90 -1.92 -13.30
CA GLY A 102 7.00 -1.15 -12.46
C GLY A 102 6.58 -1.85 -11.19
N ASN A 103 7.24 -2.93 -10.82
CA ASN A 103 6.90 -3.71 -9.64
C ASN A 103 7.63 -3.22 -8.40
N LEU A 104 6.96 -3.33 -7.25
CA LEU A 104 7.55 -3.11 -5.94
C LEU A 104 7.82 -4.45 -5.27
N MET A 105 8.96 -4.53 -4.57
CA MET A 105 9.33 -5.69 -3.78
C MET A 105 9.76 -5.23 -2.40
N ASP A 106 9.38 -5.97 -1.38
CA ASP A 106 9.73 -5.61 0.00
C ASP A 106 11.21 -5.85 0.28
N ILE A 107 11.79 -4.95 1.05
CA ILE A 107 13.10 -5.13 1.68
C ILE A 107 12.86 -5.13 3.18
N LYS A 108 13.35 -6.14 3.87
CA LYS A 108 13.24 -6.18 5.32
C LYS A 108 13.93 -4.99 5.94
N ASN A 109 13.35 -4.47 7.02
CA ASN A 109 13.92 -3.30 7.69
C ASN A 109 15.36 -3.53 8.12
N GLU A 110 15.69 -4.74 8.57
CA GLU A 110 17.03 -5.10 9.01
C GLU A 110 18.05 -5.23 7.88
N ASP A 111 17.62 -5.31 6.63
CA ASP A 111 18.54 -5.44 5.50
C ASP A 111 19.09 -4.08 5.03
N ILE A 112 18.60 -2.99 5.60
CA ILE A 112 19.13 -1.65 5.32
C ILE A 112 19.57 -1.04 6.63
N LEU A 113 20.86 -0.69 6.71
CA LEU A 113 21.42 -0.03 7.86
C LEU A 113 21.66 1.44 7.51
N LEU A 114 21.03 2.32 8.27
CA LEU A 114 21.24 3.75 8.14
C LEU A 114 22.17 4.17 9.25
N SER A 115 23.45 4.36 8.91
CA SER A 115 24.50 4.65 9.90
C SER A 115 24.47 6.09 10.40
N LYS A 116 23.84 6.99 9.64
CA LYS A 116 23.81 8.39 10.00
C LYS A 116 22.59 9.07 9.42
N LEU A 117 21.89 9.80 10.27
CA LEU A 117 20.79 10.66 9.86
C LEU A 117 21.06 12.07 10.37
N PRO A 118 20.67 13.09 9.62
CA PRO A 118 20.71 14.44 10.16
C PRO A 118 19.73 14.58 11.31
N PRO A 119 19.96 15.52 12.24
CA PRO A 119 18.99 15.78 13.28
C PRO A 119 17.70 16.32 12.68
N ALA A 120 16.58 16.09 13.36
CA ALA A 120 15.32 16.66 12.93
C ALA A 120 15.38 18.18 13.01
N PRO A 121 14.67 18.89 12.14
CA PRO A 121 14.55 20.35 12.27
C PRO A 121 14.01 20.74 13.63
N LYS A 122 14.32 21.97 14.06
CA LYS A 122 13.91 22.48 15.37
C LYS A 122 12.40 22.34 15.56
N GLY A 123 12.00 21.78 16.70
CA GLY A 123 10.59 21.56 17.02
C GLY A 123 9.97 20.35 16.34
N LYS A 124 10.76 19.56 15.63
CA LYS A 124 10.28 18.36 14.92
C LYS A 124 11.00 17.11 15.43
N LYS A 125 10.44 15.97 15.13
CA LYS A 125 11.10 14.68 15.38
C LYS A 125 10.95 13.80 14.14
N ILE A 126 11.93 12.95 13.93
CA ILE A 126 11.88 11.98 12.84
C ILE A 126 10.88 10.89 13.25
N LYS A 127 9.83 10.69 12.47
CA LYS A 127 8.84 9.65 12.74
C LYS A 127 9.23 8.32 12.12
N GLU A 128 9.70 8.35 10.90
CA GLU A 128 10.18 7.15 10.23
C GLU A 128 11.07 7.55 9.05
N VAL A 129 11.84 6.59 8.59
CA VAL A 129 12.65 6.70 7.37
C VAL A 129 12.31 5.51 6.50
N GLU A 130 11.95 5.78 5.26
CA GLU A 130 11.72 4.74 4.27
C GLU A 130 12.70 4.90 3.12
N VAL A 131 13.26 3.79 2.67
CA VAL A 131 14.20 3.77 1.56
C VAL A 131 13.57 3.03 0.41
N THR A 132 13.62 3.65 -0.76
CA THR A 132 13.25 2.98 -2.01
C THR A 132 14.51 2.86 -2.86
N VAL A 133 14.86 1.63 -3.18
CA VAL A 133 16.01 1.33 -4.02
C VAL A 133 15.50 1.06 -5.42
N SER A 134 15.83 1.94 -6.36
CA SER A 134 15.41 1.78 -7.75
C SER A 134 16.36 0.82 -8.44
N VAL A 135 15.81 -0.17 -9.13
CA VAL A 135 16.61 -1.14 -9.88
C VAL A 135 16.14 -1.13 -11.34
N ALA A 136 17.01 -1.58 -12.20
CA ALA A 136 16.76 -1.70 -13.63
C ALA A 136 17.44 -2.96 -14.13
N ASN A 137 17.06 -3.41 -15.33
CA ASN A 137 17.67 -4.60 -15.89
C ASN A 137 19.18 -4.45 -16.01
N SER A 138 19.88 -5.51 -15.66
CA SER A 138 21.33 -5.54 -15.80
C SER A 138 21.70 -5.55 -17.28
N ASN A 139 22.66 -4.72 -17.67
CA ASN A 139 23.12 -4.64 -19.05
C ASN A 139 24.35 -5.51 -19.29
N GLN A 140 24.42 -6.64 -18.60
CA GLN A 140 25.60 -7.52 -18.70
C GLN A 140 25.85 -7.98 -20.11
N ASN A 141 24.82 -8.17 -20.90
CA ASN A 141 24.96 -8.62 -22.29
C ASN A 141 25.47 -7.52 -23.23
N GLN A 142 25.50 -6.27 -22.76
CA GLN A 142 25.98 -5.15 -23.55
C GLN A 142 27.44 -4.82 -23.28
N LYS A 143 28.07 -5.56 -22.41
CA LYS A 143 29.47 -5.31 -22.07
C LYS A 143 30.38 -5.65 -23.25
N LYS A 144 31.40 -4.88 -23.41
CA LYS A 144 32.43 -5.09 -24.41
C LYS A 144 33.77 -5.35 -23.78
#